data_f86fe1096c9e5e590bf0bd67587ee6b6
#
_entry.id   f86fe1096c9e5e590bf0bd67587ee6b6
#
_cell.length_a   1.000
_cell.length_b   1.000
_cell.length_c   1.000
_cell.angle_alpha   90.00
_cell.angle_beta   90.00
_cell.angle_gamma   90.00
#
_symmetry.space_group_name_H-M   'P 1'
#
loop_
_entity.id
_entity.type
_entity.pdbx_description
1 polymer ?
#
loop_
_entity_poly.entity_id
_entity_poly.type
_entity_poly.pdbx_seq_one_letter_code
_entity_poly.pdbx_strand_id
1 'polypeptide(L)'
;MRLNGRQFARYSRHLLMDDIGVDGQHRLFNSHVLVVGMGGLGCPVTLYLAAAGIGRLSICDADVVAESNLHRQILYRDADCGRLKVDCARRALKDVNPDLILDTYAKPVSAEILSGDYQLVLDCSDNLAARSLLNYHCRARRLPLISASATGWEGQMMAFDFERQQSPCFNCSIDPSSPEGR
;
A
#
# COMPACT_ATOMS: atom_id res chain seq x y z
N MET A 1 -15.87 -6.35 18.63
CA MET A 1 -16.50 -7.22 17.61
C MET A 1 -16.02 -8.65 17.85
N ARG A 2 -16.88 -9.68 17.81
CA ARG A 2 -16.39 -11.08 17.97
C ARG A 2 -16.04 -11.63 16.60
N LEU A 3 -14.90 -12.32 16.49
CA LEU A 3 -14.52 -13.06 15.28
C LEU A 3 -15.56 -14.15 15.01
N ASN A 4 -16.03 -14.28 13.79
CA ASN A 4 -16.83 -15.42 13.38
C ASN A 4 -15.95 -16.66 13.15
N GLY A 5 -16.56 -17.85 13.02
CA GLY A 5 -15.82 -19.11 12.89
C GLY A 5 -14.87 -19.15 11.69
N ARG A 6 -15.26 -18.53 10.54
CA ARG A 6 -14.41 -18.41 9.35
C ARG A 6 -13.21 -17.51 9.58
N GLN A 7 -13.40 -16.35 10.22
CA GLN A 7 -12.32 -15.43 10.57
C GLN A 7 -11.36 -16.06 11.58
N PHE A 8 -11.91 -16.76 12.58
CA PHE A 8 -11.09 -17.48 13.56
C PHE A 8 -10.18 -18.52 12.89
N ALA A 9 -10.72 -19.33 11.99
CA ALA A 9 -9.95 -20.32 11.25
C ALA A 9 -8.88 -19.66 10.36
N ARG A 10 -9.27 -18.60 9.61
CA ARG A 10 -8.41 -17.90 8.68
C ARG A 10 -7.21 -17.24 9.33
N TYR A 11 -7.42 -16.59 10.47
CA TYR A 11 -6.40 -15.81 11.16
C TYR A 11 -5.82 -16.52 12.38
N SER A 12 -6.07 -17.83 12.53
CA SER A 12 -5.64 -18.61 13.71
C SER A 12 -4.16 -18.45 14.04
N ARG A 13 -3.28 -18.31 13.05
CA ARG A 13 -1.85 -18.11 13.27
C ARG A 13 -1.54 -16.73 13.86
N HIS A 14 -2.24 -15.68 13.42
CA HIS A 14 -2.13 -14.34 14.03
C HIS A 14 -2.64 -14.33 15.47
N LEU A 15 -3.72 -15.06 15.75
CA LEU A 15 -4.32 -15.11 17.07
C LEU A 15 -3.42 -15.79 18.11
N LEU A 16 -2.48 -16.62 17.68
CA LEU A 16 -1.50 -17.31 18.52
C LEU A 16 -0.20 -16.52 18.72
N MET A 17 -0.02 -15.41 18.04
CA MET A 17 1.15 -14.55 18.17
C MET A 17 0.91 -13.52 19.28
N ASP A 18 1.79 -13.45 20.27
CA ASP A 18 1.65 -12.54 21.42
C ASP A 18 1.56 -11.06 20.99
N ASP A 19 2.30 -10.66 19.95
CA ASP A 19 2.32 -9.29 19.43
C ASP A 19 1.07 -8.91 18.62
N ILE A 20 0.30 -9.88 18.15
CA ILE A 20 -0.94 -9.65 17.37
C ILE A 20 -2.15 -10.01 18.21
N GLY A 21 -2.35 -11.29 18.47
CA GLY A 21 -3.48 -11.81 19.22
C GLY A 21 -4.84 -11.41 18.63
N VAL A 22 -5.86 -11.51 19.45
CA VAL A 22 -7.23 -11.11 19.07
C VAL A 22 -7.33 -9.59 18.85
N ASP A 23 -6.70 -8.81 19.72
CA ASP A 23 -6.77 -7.34 19.68
C ASP A 23 -6.02 -6.77 18.48
N GLY A 24 -4.85 -7.32 18.13
CA GLY A 24 -4.13 -6.95 16.93
C GLY A 24 -4.91 -7.27 15.67
N GLN A 25 -5.55 -8.44 15.59
CA GLN A 25 -6.39 -8.78 14.44
C GLN A 25 -7.60 -7.85 14.33
N HIS A 26 -8.18 -7.42 15.45
CA HIS A 26 -9.24 -6.40 15.43
C HIS A 26 -8.74 -5.04 14.95
N ARG A 27 -7.53 -4.63 15.32
CA ARG A 27 -6.92 -3.42 14.77
C ARG A 27 -6.74 -3.50 13.26
N LEU A 28 -6.26 -4.65 12.73
CA LEU A 28 -6.15 -4.88 11.29
C LEU A 28 -7.50 -4.75 10.59
N PHE A 29 -8.56 -5.36 11.12
CA PHE A 29 -9.91 -5.25 10.52
C PHE A 29 -10.47 -3.84 10.51
N ASN A 30 -10.07 -2.99 11.44
CA ASN A 30 -10.51 -1.60 11.52
C ASN A 30 -9.57 -0.61 10.81
N SER A 31 -8.48 -1.11 10.24
CA SER A 31 -7.50 -0.25 9.56
C SER A 31 -7.89 0.00 8.11
N HIS A 32 -7.65 1.24 7.66
CA HIS A 32 -7.77 1.68 6.29
C HIS A 32 -6.40 2.15 5.79
N VAL A 33 -5.86 1.47 4.79
CA VAL A 33 -4.53 1.76 4.23
C VAL A 33 -4.67 2.24 2.79
N LEU A 34 -3.96 3.31 2.43
CA LEU A 34 -3.80 3.74 1.05
C LEU A 34 -2.48 3.20 0.49
N VAL A 35 -2.53 2.57 -0.68
CA VAL A 35 -1.34 2.13 -1.43
C VAL A 35 -1.30 2.88 -2.76
N VAL A 36 -0.22 3.61 -2.99
CA VAL A 36 0.02 4.38 -4.21
C VAL A 36 1.07 3.69 -5.06
N GLY A 37 0.70 3.33 -6.28
CA GLY A 37 1.49 2.50 -7.19
C GLY A 37 1.16 1.02 -7.08
N MET A 38 0.64 0.44 -8.16
CA MET A 38 0.30 -0.98 -8.28
C MET A 38 1.27 -1.71 -9.22
N GLY A 39 2.55 -1.36 -9.07
CA GLY A 39 3.68 -1.97 -9.76
C GLY A 39 4.29 -3.17 -9.03
N GLY A 40 5.62 -3.36 -9.20
CA GLY A 40 6.36 -4.47 -8.61
C GLY A 40 6.38 -4.49 -7.09
N LEU A 41 6.24 -3.33 -6.42
CA LEU A 41 6.15 -3.21 -4.95
C LEU A 41 4.70 -3.24 -4.46
N GLY A 42 3.79 -2.51 -5.12
CA GLY A 42 2.38 -2.45 -4.71
C GLY A 42 1.65 -3.77 -4.83
N CYS A 43 1.94 -4.58 -5.85
CA CYS A 43 1.33 -5.90 -6.03
C CYS A 43 1.55 -6.83 -4.82
N PRO A 44 2.78 -7.16 -4.40
CA PRO A 44 3.01 -8.02 -3.25
C PRO A 44 2.50 -7.40 -1.94
N VAL A 45 2.70 -6.10 -1.73
CA VAL A 45 2.25 -5.42 -0.52
C VAL A 45 0.74 -5.55 -0.35
N THR A 46 -0.04 -5.21 -1.36
CA THR A 46 -1.52 -5.29 -1.29
C THR A 46 -2.01 -6.72 -1.12
N LEU A 47 -1.32 -7.71 -1.75
CA LEU A 47 -1.63 -9.12 -1.61
C LEU A 47 -1.49 -9.58 -0.14
N TYR A 48 -0.37 -9.24 0.51
CA TYR A 48 -0.12 -9.60 1.90
C TYR A 48 -1.04 -8.85 2.87
N LEU A 49 -1.32 -7.57 2.65
CA LEU A 49 -2.27 -6.80 3.46
C LEU A 49 -3.69 -7.39 3.38
N ALA A 50 -4.14 -7.75 2.18
CA ALA A 50 -5.43 -8.40 1.98
C ALA A 50 -5.49 -9.75 2.71
N ALA A 51 -4.43 -10.57 2.58
CA ALA A 51 -4.34 -11.87 3.24
C ALA A 51 -4.28 -11.75 4.76
N ALA A 52 -3.58 -10.73 5.29
CA ALA A 52 -3.47 -10.46 6.73
C ALA A 52 -4.78 -9.95 7.36
N GLY A 53 -5.75 -9.54 6.55
CA GLY A 53 -7.06 -9.12 7.03
C GLY A 53 -7.15 -7.63 7.35
N ILE A 54 -6.45 -6.77 6.59
CA ILE A 54 -6.76 -5.33 6.59
C ILE A 54 -8.21 -5.16 6.18
N GLY A 55 -8.98 -4.36 6.94
CA GLY A 55 -10.41 -4.20 6.70
C GLY A 55 -10.71 -3.38 5.45
N ARG A 56 -9.92 -2.35 5.16
CA ARG A 56 -10.09 -1.50 4.00
C ARG A 56 -8.75 -1.14 3.34
N LEU A 57 -8.67 -1.32 2.03
CA LEU A 57 -7.58 -0.83 1.20
C LEU A 57 -8.12 0.17 0.18
N SER A 58 -7.40 1.27 0.01
CA SER A 58 -7.52 2.14 -1.14
C SER A 58 -6.28 1.96 -2.01
N ILE A 59 -6.45 1.71 -3.30
CA ILE A 59 -5.34 1.55 -4.25
C ILE A 59 -5.43 2.60 -5.35
N CYS A 60 -4.28 3.19 -5.70
CA CYS A 60 -4.18 4.28 -6.65
C CYS A 60 -3.08 3.99 -7.68
N ASP A 61 -3.46 3.89 -8.96
CA ASP A 61 -2.55 3.72 -10.09
C ASP A 61 -3.27 4.13 -11.38
N ALA A 62 -2.61 4.89 -12.26
CA ALA A 62 -3.19 5.37 -13.51
C ALA A 62 -2.95 4.45 -14.71
N ASP A 63 -2.07 3.45 -14.55
CA ASP A 63 -1.56 2.64 -15.65
C ASP A 63 -2.48 1.49 -16.03
N VAL A 64 -2.18 0.96 -17.21
CA VAL A 64 -2.69 -0.34 -17.66
C VAL A 64 -1.63 -1.43 -17.47
N VAL A 65 -2.09 -2.67 -17.41
CA VAL A 65 -1.21 -3.84 -17.39
C VAL A 65 -0.52 -3.98 -18.74
N ALA A 66 0.80 -4.12 -18.72
CA ALA A 66 1.61 -4.40 -19.90
C ALA A 66 2.33 -5.76 -19.75
N GLU A 67 2.53 -6.47 -20.85
CA GLU A 67 3.22 -7.76 -20.87
C GLU A 67 4.61 -7.67 -20.20
N SER A 68 5.35 -6.58 -20.45
CA SER A 68 6.65 -6.30 -19.82
C SER A 68 6.61 -6.14 -18.30
N ASN A 69 5.43 -6.10 -17.68
CA ASN A 69 5.25 -6.00 -16.24
C ASN A 69 5.06 -7.36 -15.56
N LEU A 70 4.60 -8.38 -16.28
CA LEU A 70 4.09 -9.63 -15.70
C LEU A 70 5.13 -10.42 -14.91
N HIS A 71 6.42 -10.31 -15.27
CA HIS A 71 7.50 -11.02 -14.56
C HIS A 71 7.71 -10.54 -13.11
N ARG A 72 7.16 -9.39 -12.70
CA ARG A 72 7.31 -8.83 -11.33
C ARG A 72 6.01 -8.32 -10.70
N GLN A 73 4.95 -8.09 -11.49
CA GLN A 73 3.66 -7.59 -11.00
C GLN A 73 2.68 -8.77 -10.84
N ILE A 74 2.87 -9.54 -9.78
CA ILE A 74 2.30 -10.88 -9.55
C ILE A 74 0.77 -10.96 -9.40
N LEU A 75 0.08 -9.81 -9.31
CA LEU A 75 -1.39 -9.77 -9.29
C LEU A 75 -2.01 -9.92 -10.67
N TYR A 76 -1.23 -9.71 -11.73
CA TYR A 76 -1.72 -9.66 -13.10
C TYR A 76 -1.38 -10.92 -13.89
N ARG A 77 -2.13 -11.16 -14.94
CA ARG A 77 -2.01 -12.29 -15.86
C ARG A 77 -2.00 -11.79 -17.31
N ASP A 78 -1.61 -12.62 -18.25
CA ASP A 78 -1.62 -12.28 -19.68
C ASP A 78 -2.98 -11.74 -20.15
N ALA A 79 -4.07 -12.34 -19.68
CA ALA A 79 -5.44 -11.90 -19.99
C ALA A 79 -5.80 -10.51 -19.46
N ASP A 80 -4.95 -9.91 -18.63
CA ASP A 80 -5.14 -8.57 -18.08
C ASP A 80 -4.45 -7.47 -18.90
N CYS A 81 -3.61 -7.83 -19.85
CA CYS A 81 -2.91 -6.85 -20.70
C CYS A 81 -3.88 -5.86 -21.34
N GLY A 82 -3.55 -4.56 -21.25
CA GLY A 82 -4.36 -3.46 -21.72
C GLY A 82 -5.49 -3.02 -20.78
N ARG A 83 -5.75 -3.71 -19.67
CA ARG A 83 -6.74 -3.31 -18.68
C ARG A 83 -6.12 -2.47 -17.58
N LEU A 84 -6.91 -1.63 -16.91
CA LEU A 84 -6.46 -0.83 -15.78
C LEU A 84 -5.90 -1.71 -14.65
N LYS A 85 -4.70 -1.38 -14.16
CA LYS A 85 -4.05 -2.10 -13.07
C LYS A 85 -4.94 -2.21 -11.83
N VAL A 86 -5.58 -1.11 -11.44
CA VAL A 86 -6.45 -1.08 -10.25
C VAL A 86 -7.67 -2.00 -10.36
N ASP A 87 -8.24 -2.19 -11.55
CA ASP A 87 -9.38 -3.08 -11.76
C ASP A 87 -8.96 -4.55 -11.71
N CYS A 88 -7.82 -4.88 -12.32
CA CYS A 88 -7.25 -6.22 -12.26
C CYS A 88 -6.83 -6.58 -10.82
N ALA A 89 -6.21 -5.64 -10.11
CA ALA A 89 -5.86 -5.80 -8.71
C ALA A 89 -7.11 -5.99 -7.83
N ARG A 90 -8.18 -5.22 -8.06
CA ARG A 90 -9.46 -5.39 -7.34
C ARG A 90 -9.95 -6.83 -7.41
N ARG A 91 -9.98 -7.41 -8.61
CA ARG A 91 -10.41 -8.80 -8.80
C ARG A 91 -9.51 -9.76 -8.02
N ALA A 92 -8.19 -9.69 -8.23
CA ALA A 92 -7.23 -10.59 -7.59
C ALA A 92 -7.27 -10.50 -6.06
N LEU A 93 -7.36 -9.29 -5.50
CA LEU A 93 -7.41 -9.08 -4.05
C LEU A 93 -8.73 -9.57 -3.42
N LYS A 94 -9.84 -9.46 -4.15
CA LYS A 94 -11.13 -10.01 -3.72
C LYS A 94 -11.15 -11.53 -3.73
N ASP A 95 -10.44 -12.18 -4.64
CA ASP A 95 -10.26 -13.64 -4.63
C ASP A 95 -9.46 -14.09 -3.40
N VAL A 96 -8.47 -13.29 -2.96
CA VAL A 96 -7.70 -13.56 -1.74
C VAL A 96 -8.53 -13.33 -0.48
N ASN A 97 -9.23 -12.20 -0.40
CA ASN A 97 -10.05 -11.84 0.76
C ASN A 97 -11.38 -11.21 0.33
N PRO A 98 -12.47 -11.99 0.23
CA PRO A 98 -13.79 -11.49 -0.15
C PRO A 98 -14.34 -10.42 0.80
N ASP A 99 -13.94 -10.43 2.08
CA ASP A 99 -14.43 -9.50 3.10
C ASP A 99 -13.74 -8.12 3.03
N LEU A 100 -12.61 -8.00 2.30
CA LEU A 100 -11.87 -6.76 2.13
C LEU A 100 -12.72 -5.67 1.49
N ILE A 101 -12.84 -4.51 2.11
CA ILE A 101 -13.39 -3.30 1.47
C ILE A 101 -12.28 -2.69 0.60
N LEU A 102 -12.56 -2.49 -0.69
CA LEU A 102 -11.55 -2.03 -1.64
C LEU A 102 -12.05 -0.86 -2.48
N ASP A 103 -11.38 0.29 -2.33
CA ASP A 103 -11.56 1.46 -3.18
C ASP A 103 -10.44 1.52 -4.22
N THR A 104 -10.78 1.91 -5.44
CA THR A 104 -9.80 1.99 -6.54
C THR A 104 -9.84 3.35 -7.22
N TYR A 105 -8.67 3.92 -7.46
CA TYR A 105 -8.49 5.19 -8.14
C TYR A 105 -7.62 4.98 -9.39
N ALA A 106 -8.26 4.92 -10.56
CA ALA A 106 -7.60 4.79 -11.87
C ALA A 106 -7.10 6.16 -12.36
N LYS A 107 -6.35 6.86 -11.54
CA LYS A 107 -5.80 8.20 -11.81
C LYS A 107 -4.53 8.42 -11.00
N PRO A 108 -3.67 9.39 -11.35
CA PRO A 108 -2.55 9.78 -10.52
C PRO A 108 -3.01 10.19 -9.11
N VAL A 109 -2.15 9.97 -8.12
CA VAL A 109 -2.42 10.40 -6.75
C VAL A 109 -2.60 11.91 -6.69
N SER A 110 -3.58 12.38 -5.91
CA SER A 110 -3.93 13.79 -5.77
C SER A 110 -4.24 14.13 -4.32
N ALA A 111 -4.28 15.43 -4.01
CA ALA A 111 -4.69 15.93 -2.69
C ALA A 111 -6.09 15.44 -2.29
N GLU A 112 -7.00 15.31 -3.26
CA GLU A 112 -8.35 14.79 -3.05
C GLU A 112 -8.32 13.34 -2.52
N ILE A 113 -7.53 12.46 -3.16
CA ILE A 113 -7.36 11.07 -2.70
C ILE A 113 -6.73 11.07 -1.31
N LEU A 114 -5.71 11.89 -1.08
CA LEU A 114 -5.00 11.99 0.19
C LEU A 114 -5.83 12.61 1.32
N SER A 115 -6.97 13.22 1.02
CA SER A 115 -7.89 13.72 2.04
C SER A 115 -8.72 12.63 2.74
N GLY A 116 -8.69 11.41 2.25
CA GLY A 116 -9.37 10.25 2.84
C GLY A 116 -8.93 9.97 4.29
N ASP A 117 -9.73 9.20 5.00
CA ASP A 117 -9.44 8.78 6.38
C ASP A 117 -8.60 7.50 6.36
N TYR A 118 -7.29 7.67 6.29
CA TYR A 118 -6.30 6.59 6.30
C TYR A 118 -5.53 6.56 7.62
N GLN A 119 -5.17 5.39 8.10
CA GLN A 119 -4.26 5.19 9.22
C GLN A 119 -2.80 5.03 8.76
N LEU A 120 -2.59 4.70 7.48
CA LEU A 120 -1.25 4.50 6.91
C LEU A 120 -1.30 4.75 5.41
N VAL A 121 -0.25 5.36 4.88
CA VAL A 121 0.00 5.47 3.44
C VAL A 121 1.25 4.69 3.07
N LEU A 122 1.15 3.89 2.02
CA LEU A 122 2.28 3.16 1.43
C LEU A 122 2.57 3.74 0.05
N ASP A 123 3.77 4.27 -0.09
CA ASP A 123 4.29 4.77 -1.34
C ASP A 123 5.08 3.67 -2.03
N CYS A 124 4.48 3.09 -3.06
CA CYS A 124 5.05 2.10 -3.96
C CYS A 124 5.21 2.69 -5.39
N SER A 125 5.18 4.03 -5.50
CA SER A 125 5.32 4.72 -6.79
C SER A 125 6.77 4.73 -7.29
N ASP A 126 6.94 4.95 -8.57
CA ASP A 126 8.22 4.99 -9.26
C ASP A 126 8.64 6.40 -9.70
N ASN A 127 7.95 7.43 -9.21
CA ASN A 127 8.24 8.80 -9.60
C ASN A 127 8.31 9.78 -8.43
N LEU A 128 9.22 10.74 -8.52
CA LEU A 128 9.49 11.74 -7.49
C LEU A 128 8.32 12.69 -7.22
N ALA A 129 7.50 12.98 -8.23
CA ALA A 129 6.36 13.89 -8.06
C ALA A 129 5.33 13.29 -7.11
N ALA A 130 5.00 12.01 -7.27
CA ALA A 130 4.11 11.29 -6.35
C ALA A 130 4.71 11.24 -4.94
N ARG A 131 5.99 10.89 -4.79
CA ARG A 131 6.68 10.83 -3.49
C ARG A 131 6.67 12.17 -2.76
N SER A 132 6.99 13.25 -3.47
CA SER A 132 6.98 14.61 -2.90
C SER A 132 5.58 15.00 -2.44
N LEU A 133 4.55 14.69 -3.22
CA LEU A 133 3.16 14.97 -2.89
C LEU A 133 2.73 14.17 -1.64
N LEU A 134 3.05 12.87 -1.59
CA LEU A 134 2.76 11.99 -0.46
C LEU A 134 3.44 12.48 0.81
N ASN A 135 4.76 12.78 0.73
CA ASN A 135 5.52 13.30 1.86
C ASN A 135 4.92 14.59 2.42
N TYR A 136 4.59 15.54 1.53
CA TYR A 136 3.99 16.82 1.94
C TYR A 136 2.65 16.62 2.67
N HIS A 137 1.74 15.87 2.06
CA HIS A 137 0.40 15.67 2.61
C HIS A 137 0.39 14.81 3.88
N CYS A 138 1.18 13.72 3.91
CA CYS A 138 1.27 12.86 5.08
C CYS A 138 1.85 13.63 6.28
N ARG A 139 2.90 14.44 6.06
CA ARG A 139 3.48 15.30 7.10
C ARG A 139 2.49 16.32 7.60
N ALA A 140 1.77 17.03 6.72
CA ALA A 140 0.78 18.05 7.09
C ALA A 140 -0.37 17.46 7.92
N ARG A 141 -0.77 16.23 7.64
CA ARG A 141 -1.85 15.51 8.33
C ARG A 141 -1.38 14.63 9.50
N ARG A 142 -0.09 14.58 9.78
CA ARG A 142 0.52 13.68 10.77
C ARG A 142 0.19 12.20 10.50
N LEU A 143 0.09 11.83 9.23
CA LEU A 143 -0.27 10.49 8.80
C LEU A 143 0.99 9.66 8.55
N PRO A 144 1.15 8.49 9.16
CA PRO A 144 2.30 7.61 8.91
C PRO A 144 2.48 7.29 7.43
N LEU A 145 3.72 7.35 6.95
CA LEU A 145 4.10 7.05 5.57
C LEU A 145 5.23 6.02 5.54
N ILE A 146 5.06 4.98 4.75
CA ILE A 146 6.16 4.08 4.38
C ILE A 146 6.39 4.25 2.89
N SER A 147 7.61 4.65 2.51
CA SER A 147 8.02 4.80 1.11
C SER A 147 9.07 3.76 0.76
N ALA A 148 8.90 3.10 -0.37
CA ALA A 148 9.81 2.10 -0.88
C ALA A 148 10.18 2.33 -2.34
N SER A 149 11.40 1.97 -2.71
CA SER A 149 11.91 1.96 -4.08
C SER A 149 12.81 0.76 -4.32
N ALA A 150 12.90 0.35 -5.58
CA ALA A 150 13.83 -0.68 -6.02
C ALA A 150 14.42 -0.26 -7.37
N THR A 151 15.75 -0.31 -7.47
CA THR A 151 16.50 0.03 -8.69
C THR A 151 17.64 -0.97 -8.85
N GLY A 152 17.63 -1.70 -9.97
CA GLY A 152 18.61 -2.76 -10.21
C GLY A 152 18.53 -3.86 -9.15
N TRP A 153 19.58 -4.01 -8.34
CA TRP A 153 19.68 -4.99 -7.26
C TRP A 153 19.55 -4.37 -5.86
N GLU A 154 19.26 -3.09 -5.81
CA GLU A 154 19.14 -2.33 -4.57
C GLU A 154 17.69 -1.98 -4.28
N GLY A 155 17.31 -2.01 -3.01
CA GLY A 155 16.01 -1.60 -2.53
C GLY A 155 16.17 -0.69 -1.32
N GLN A 156 15.32 0.33 -1.25
CA GLN A 156 15.23 1.22 -0.10
C GLN A 156 13.82 1.17 0.46
N MET A 157 13.72 1.22 1.78
CA MET A 157 12.45 1.38 2.48
C MET A 157 12.65 2.33 3.65
N MET A 158 11.80 3.34 3.73
CA MET A 158 11.82 4.34 4.79
C MET A 158 10.43 4.45 5.42
N ALA A 159 10.38 4.48 6.74
CA ALA A 159 9.15 4.70 7.51
C ALA A 159 9.23 6.07 8.20
N PHE A 160 8.19 6.87 8.01
CA PHE A 160 8.05 8.21 8.58
C PHE A 160 6.86 8.24 9.52
N ASP A 161 7.13 8.44 10.81
CA ASP A 161 6.12 8.63 11.85
C ASP A 161 5.95 10.14 12.10
N PHE A 162 5.05 10.76 11.36
CA PHE A 162 4.80 12.20 11.45
C PHE A 162 3.95 12.62 12.67
N GLU A 163 3.51 11.69 13.50
CA GLU A 163 2.93 12.02 14.80
C GLU A 163 4.00 12.59 15.74
N ARG A 164 5.24 12.15 15.59
CA ARG A 164 6.40 12.66 16.35
C ARG A 164 6.87 13.99 15.79
N GLN A 165 6.95 15.01 16.64
CA GLN A 165 7.27 16.40 16.25
C GLN A 165 8.61 16.60 15.53
N GLN A 166 9.59 15.71 15.70
CA GLN A 166 10.93 15.79 15.12
C GLN A 166 11.23 14.66 14.14
N SER A 167 10.21 14.00 13.61
CA SER A 167 10.43 12.95 12.61
C SER A 167 11.06 13.56 11.34
N PRO A 168 12.14 12.99 10.80
CA PRO A 168 12.64 13.36 9.48
C PRO A 168 11.52 13.09 8.45
N CYS A 169 11.63 13.72 7.29
CA CYS A 169 10.73 13.45 6.18
C CYS A 169 11.53 12.97 4.97
N PHE A 170 10.85 12.50 3.93
CA PHE A 170 11.48 12.01 2.72
C PHE A 170 12.55 12.99 2.18
N ASN A 171 12.23 14.28 2.08
CA ASN A 171 13.17 15.30 1.61
C ASN A 171 14.39 15.52 2.53
N CYS A 172 14.29 15.14 3.82
CA CYS A 172 15.43 15.19 4.75
C CYS A 172 16.37 14.00 4.58
N SER A 173 15.88 12.91 3.97
CA SER A 173 16.60 11.64 3.86
C SER A 173 17.26 11.44 2.49
N ILE A 174 16.93 12.27 1.51
CA ILE A 174 17.52 12.23 0.17
C ILE A 174 18.70 13.20 0.12
N ASP A 175 19.87 12.69 -0.30
CA ASP A 175 20.97 13.54 -0.71
C ASP A 175 20.61 14.24 -2.04
N PRO A 176 20.57 15.59 -2.08
CA PRO A 176 20.26 16.32 -3.32
C PRO A 176 21.25 16.05 -4.47
N SER A 177 22.43 15.51 -4.14
CA SER A 177 23.46 15.13 -5.12
C SER A 177 23.30 13.71 -5.66
N SER A 178 22.40 12.90 -5.07
CA SER A 178 22.18 11.53 -5.51
C SER A 178 21.37 11.48 -6.81
N PRO A 179 21.51 10.43 -7.65
CA PRO A 179 20.69 10.23 -8.84
C PRO A 179 19.17 10.23 -8.56
N GLU A 180 18.78 9.92 -7.33
CA GLU A 180 17.40 9.90 -6.84
C GLU A 180 16.87 11.29 -6.47
N GLY A 181 17.75 12.29 -6.33
CA GLY A 181 17.41 13.69 -6.05
C GLY A 181 17.19 14.55 -7.31
N ARG A 182 17.25 13.96 -8.52
CA ARG A 182 17.05 14.64 -9.79
C ARG A 182 15.77 14.24 -10.49
#